data_cd99085067585d0de8a716b44548d675
#
_entry.id   cd99085067585d0de8a716b44548d675
#
_cell.length_a   1.000
_cell.length_b   1.000
_cell.length_c   1.000
_cell.angle_alpha   90.00
_cell.angle_beta   90.00
_cell.angle_gamma   90.00
#
_symmetry.space_group_name_H-M   'P 1'
#
loop_
_entity.id
_entity.type
_entity.pdbx_description
1 polymer ?
#
loop_
_entity_poly.entity_id
_entity_poly.type
_entity_poly.pdbx_seq_one_letter_code
_entity_poly.pdbx_strand_id
1 'polypeptide(L)'
;MNGPAADRRPLRPGANRPKAPRNVVPEGGRGPAESGRWRTLTSVLARHAALVRSRRALLTDLGKALLLTLLAVLAAAPLAAVWGISHARVDDYLGPHRVNFASNFGGEVEVNLGPIGNAYLASPVRPIGLTITVGGVGATTANLGSIFSEQTLAAYTSLYTEPREAISGIVERLAHDAVWEGLKAEAVLLLGVATWRLRRQLLPPWIIRRVTTRRAVAIYVVVVALVIGSILVPQKPKDPRYPVLIADGGRFSSLTVDSVLLADVLDRGIKGVKLLSARQQQAVKNYVDTAAVSLSEQLDALPKPNSDESMILGFSDLHCNQAMTELISRLARATEPSVMLSSGDDTVNGTAAERGCIRREAAISTGVPFLVATGNHDSNITEAQMRAAGVTVLDGQVVERAGLSVLGDDDPEHNIPFSVERTKDRPETEEQMAQRLVDLAGNKHSDVLLVHQPAAARVIMDTSNPPASLVLWGHYHAQSGPRVIMHEDGSWTVGMQEGTAGGVREPTFTSFSTPFSPPLISADVYFYFRDKATGLITGVQPVHFLPNAKLVIDDRIATGDLGKLPLETRIRLGGASATATVEPSR
;
A
#
# COMPACT_ATOMS: atom_id res chain seq x y z
N MET A 1 20.79 -19.00 58.28
CA MET A 1 20.35 -19.50 59.60
C MET A 1 19.40 -20.66 59.35
N ASN A 2 19.90 -21.82 59.74
CA ASN A 2 19.25 -23.01 60.24
C ASN A 2 18.09 -23.64 59.42
N GLY A 3 18.46 -24.79 58.84
CA GLY A 3 17.61 -25.99 58.82
C GLY A 3 17.54 -26.63 60.23
N PRO A 4 17.11 -27.89 60.45
CA PRO A 4 17.14 -29.08 59.60
C PRO A 4 16.05 -30.15 59.81
N ALA A 5 16.20 -31.26 59.12
CA ALA A 5 16.11 -32.70 59.50
C ALA A 5 14.71 -33.34 59.59
N ALA A 6 14.48 -34.33 58.78
CA ALA A 6 14.70 -35.79 58.94
C ALA A 6 13.72 -36.46 59.88
N ASP A 7 13.06 -37.52 59.52
CA ASP A 7 13.46 -38.91 59.83
C ASP A 7 12.41 -39.97 59.42
N ARG A 8 12.89 -41.06 58.78
CA ARG A 8 12.69 -42.51 58.97
C ARG A 8 11.32 -43.20 58.89
N ARG A 9 11.32 -44.09 57.94
CA ARG A 9 10.80 -45.51 57.87
C ARG A 9 10.48 -46.23 59.18
N PRO A 10 9.72 -47.41 59.19
CA PRO A 10 10.09 -48.70 58.53
C PRO A 10 8.98 -49.69 58.09
N LEU A 11 9.35 -50.59 57.19
CA LEU A 11 9.28 -52.08 57.12
C LEU A 11 7.97 -52.88 57.27
N ARG A 12 7.59 -53.58 56.18
CA ARG A 12 7.37 -55.03 55.89
C ARG A 12 6.55 -55.93 56.92
N PRO A 13 6.05 -57.20 56.56
CA PRO A 13 6.20 -58.05 55.35
C PRO A 13 4.94 -58.91 54.99
N GLY A 14 5.08 -59.81 53.97
CA GLY A 14 4.28 -61.03 53.86
C GLY A 14 3.95 -61.47 52.43
N ALA A 15 4.70 -62.21 51.87
CA ALA A 15 4.80 -63.55 51.31
C ALA A 15 3.49 -64.21 50.85
N ASN A 16 3.46 -64.62 49.55
CA ASN A 16 3.20 -66.01 49.15
C ASN A 16 3.46 -66.22 47.65
N ARG A 17 4.38 -67.16 47.36
CA ARG A 17 4.56 -67.82 46.06
C ARG A 17 3.72 -69.11 46.05
N PRO A 18 3.24 -69.56 44.91
CA PRO A 18 3.17 -70.97 44.59
C PRO A 18 3.99 -71.41 43.40
N LYS A 19 4.42 -72.64 43.52
CA LYS A 19 5.40 -73.47 42.84
C LYS A 19 5.08 -73.75 41.38
N ALA A 20 6.18 -73.98 40.62
CA ALA A 20 6.21 -74.63 39.32
C ALA A 20 5.96 -76.13 39.38
N PRO A 21 5.42 -76.73 38.34
CA PRO A 21 5.54 -78.21 38.17
C PRO A 21 6.56 -78.54 37.07
N ARG A 22 7.15 -79.68 37.30
CA ARG A 22 8.30 -80.32 36.63
C ARG A 22 8.07 -80.72 35.16
N ASN A 23 9.17 -80.77 34.48
CA ASN A 23 9.38 -81.37 33.14
C ASN A 23 8.95 -82.86 33.12
N VAL A 24 8.30 -83.22 32.03
CA VAL A 24 8.30 -84.60 31.49
C VAL A 24 8.68 -84.48 30.03
N VAL A 25 9.77 -85.15 29.65
CA VAL A 25 10.22 -85.39 28.25
C VAL A 25 9.55 -86.71 27.83
N PRO A 26 9.07 -86.78 26.60
CA PRO A 26 9.22 -88.01 25.81
C PRO A 26 9.93 -87.70 24.46
N GLU A 27 10.82 -88.63 24.17
CA GLU A 27 11.61 -88.80 22.95
C GLU A 27 10.74 -89.10 21.71
N GLY A 28 11.25 -88.69 20.58
CA GLY A 28 11.14 -89.45 19.33
C GLY A 28 10.11 -89.02 18.32
N GLY A 29 10.57 -88.42 17.18
CA GLY A 29 9.80 -88.29 15.97
C GLY A 29 10.45 -87.38 14.94
N ARG A 30 11.32 -87.95 14.09
CA ARG A 30 11.84 -87.29 12.88
C ARG A 30 10.72 -87.15 11.83
N GLY A 31 10.60 -85.94 11.25
CA GLY A 31 9.83 -85.70 10.01
C GLY A 31 9.68 -84.22 9.73
N PRO A 32 9.43 -83.72 8.56
CA PRO A 32 10.43 -83.09 7.71
C PRO A 32 10.38 -81.55 7.73
N ALA A 33 11.49 -80.97 7.34
CA ALA A 33 11.80 -79.52 7.36
C ALA A 33 11.10 -78.72 6.26
N GLU A 34 9.74 -78.66 6.19
CA GLU A 34 9.03 -77.79 5.25
C GLU A 34 8.02 -76.82 5.89
N SER A 35 7.77 -76.88 7.16
CA SER A 35 6.75 -76.02 7.83
C SER A 35 7.24 -74.63 8.27
N GLY A 36 8.54 -74.38 8.20
CA GLY A 36 9.12 -73.11 8.68
C GLY A 36 8.92 -71.94 7.71
N ARG A 37 8.95 -72.20 6.42
CA ARG A 37 8.81 -71.14 5.39
C ARG A 37 7.39 -70.60 5.26
N TRP A 38 6.38 -71.37 5.44
CA TRP A 38 4.97 -70.95 5.39
C TRP A 38 4.55 -70.17 6.62
N ARG A 39 5.07 -70.44 7.80
CA ARG A 39 4.79 -69.66 9.02
C ARG A 39 5.43 -68.28 8.99
N THR A 40 6.58 -68.11 8.40
CA THR A 40 7.24 -66.80 8.20
C THR A 40 6.52 -65.97 7.16
N LEU A 41 6.08 -66.52 6.03
CA LEU A 41 5.30 -65.84 5.02
C LEU A 41 3.95 -65.38 5.52
N THR A 42 3.23 -66.21 6.27
CA THR A 42 1.94 -65.87 6.86
C THR A 42 2.07 -64.76 7.90
N SER A 43 3.14 -64.74 8.70
CA SER A 43 3.40 -63.67 9.68
C SER A 43 3.78 -62.34 9.01
N VAL A 44 4.53 -62.37 7.92
CA VAL A 44 4.88 -61.17 7.12
C VAL A 44 3.61 -60.61 6.43
N LEU A 45 2.80 -61.47 5.83
CA LEU A 45 1.52 -61.06 5.22
C LEU A 45 0.52 -60.54 6.26
N ALA A 46 0.46 -61.13 7.47
CA ALA A 46 -0.38 -60.63 8.54
C ALA A 46 0.09 -59.28 9.08
N ARG A 47 1.39 -59.04 9.18
CA ARG A 47 1.94 -57.71 9.53
C ARG A 47 1.70 -56.68 8.42
N HIS A 48 1.84 -57.02 7.14
CA HIS A 48 1.47 -56.11 6.03
C HIS A 48 -0.03 -55.81 6.03
N ALA A 49 -0.88 -56.82 6.21
CA ALA A 49 -2.33 -56.61 6.29
C ALA A 49 -2.76 -55.77 7.50
N ALA A 50 -2.04 -55.89 8.63
CA ALA A 50 -2.26 -55.04 9.82
C ALA A 50 -1.80 -53.59 9.55
N LEU A 51 -0.65 -53.39 8.91
CA LEU A 51 -0.16 -52.07 8.49
C LEU A 51 -1.10 -51.37 7.47
N VAL A 52 -1.58 -52.12 6.49
CA VAL A 52 -2.55 -51.59 5.50
C VAL A 52 -3.90 -51.24 6.15
N ARG A 53 -4.39 -52.08 7.10
CA ARG A 53 -5.59 -51.81 7.88
C ARG A 53 -5.43 -50.58 8.78
N SER A 54 -4.27 -50.45 9.45
CA SER A 54 -3.98 -49.28 10.29
C SER A 54 -3.87 -47.98 9.44
N ARG A 55 -3.24 -48.06 8.28
CA ARG A 55 -3.20 -46.91 7.34
C ARG A 55 -4.57 -46.54 6.81
N ARG A 56 -5.41 -47.52 6.45
CA ARG A 56 -6.80 -47.22 6.01
C ARG A 56 -7.65 -46.64 7.15
N ALA A 57 -7.51 -47.13 8.39
CA ALA A 57 -8.18 -46.56 9.54
C ALA A 57 -7.71 -45.11 9.79
N LEU A 58 -6.41 -44.85 9.73
CA LEU A 58 -5.83 -43.53 9.90
C LEU A 58 -6.30 -42.54 8.81
N LEU A 59 -6.38 -42.99 7.55
CA LEU A 59 -6.90 -42.20 6.43
C LEU A 59 -8.40 -41.88 6.58
N THR A 60 -9.20 -42.86 7.04
CA THR A 60 -10.63 -42.64 7.29
C THR A 60 -10.88 -41.72 8.47
N ASP A 61 -10.06 -41.79 9.53
CA ASP A 61 -10.19 -40.88 10.66
C ASP A 61 -9.69 -39.49 10.36
N LEU A 62 -8.62 -39.34 9.53
CA LEU A 62 -8.17 -38.07 8.99
C LEU A 62 -9.25 -37.45 8.08
N GLY A 63 -9.87 -38.24 7.21
CA GLY A 63 -10.96 -37.79 6.36
C GLY A 63 -12.18 -37.32 7.15
N LYS A 64 -12.57 -38.04 8.20
CA LYS A 64 -13.63 -37.60 9.12
C LYS A 64 -13.26 -36.32 9.86
N ALA A 65 -12.02 -36.22 10.33
CA ALA A 65 -11.54 -35.02 11.02
C ALA A 65 -11.57 -33.80 10.08
N LEU A 66 -11.08 -33.95 8.85
CA LEU A 66 -11.13 -32.91 7.81
C LEU A 66 -12.57 -32.48 7.50
N LEU A 67 -13.45 -33.44 7.26
CA LEU A 67 -14.88 -33.16 7.00
C LEU A 67 -15.53 -32.40 8.15
N LEU A 68 -15.29 -32.82 9.37
CA LEU A 68 -15.84 -32.16 10.55
C LEU A 68 -15.23 -30.78 10.81
N THR A 69 -13.98 -30.57 10.45
CA THR A 69 -13.34 -29.24 10.49
C THR A 69 -13.95 -28.33 9.43
N LEU A 70 -14.11 -28.83 8.19
CA LEU A 70 -14.77 -28.09 7.13
C LEU A 70 -16.21 -27.69 7.50
N LEU A 71 -16.97 -28.61 8.05
CA LEU A 71 -18.34 -28.32 8.53
C LEU A 71 -18.34 -27.29 9.67
N ALA A 72 -17.36 -27.32 10.56
CA ALA A 72 -17.23 -26.33 11.62
C ALA A 72 -16.88 -24.94 11.08
N VAL A 73 -15.97 -24.86 10.09
CA VAL A 73 -15.63 -23.62 9.37
C VAL A 73 -16.87 -23.07 8.68
N LEU A 74 -17.56 -23.87 7.87
CA LEU A 74 -18.78 -23.42 7.18
C LEU A 74 -19.89 -23.00 8.16
N ALA A 75 -19.98 -23.63 9.31
CA ALA A 75 -20.95 -23.24 10.33
C ALA A 75 -20.54 -21.94 11.03
N ALA A 76 -19.26 -21.68 11.27
CA ALA A 76 -18.78 -20.46 11.92
C ALA A 76 -18.81 -19.23 10.98
N ALA A 77 -18.61 -19.45 9.68
CA ALA A 77 -18.46 -18.40 8.66
C ALA A 77 -19.54 -17.32 8.67
N PRO A 78 -20.87 -17.60 8.81
CA PRO A 78 -21.88 -16.54 8.80
C PRO A 78 -21.73 -15.56 9.98
N LEU A 79 -21.47 -16.06 11.19
CA LEU A 79 -21.26 -15.20 12.35
C LEU A 79 -19.92 -14.44 12.26
N ALA A 80 -18.90 -15.10 11.76
CA ALA A 80 -17.59 -14.50 11.52
C ALA A 80 -17.69 -13.37 10.48
N ALA A 81 -18.43 -13.57 9.40
CA ALA A 81 -18.67 -12.54 8.38
C ALA A 81 -19.43 -11.33 8.94
N VAL A 82 -20.48 -11.57 9.73
CA VAL A 82 -21.23 -10.50 10.39
C VAL A 82 -20.32 -9.73 11.36
N TRP A 83 -19.52 -10.43 12.14
CA TRP A 83 -18.55 -9.82 13.04
C TRP A 83 -17.55 -8.97 12.26
N GLY A 84 -16.93 -9.53 11.23
CA GLY A 84 -15.95 -8.83 10.39
C GLY A 84 -16.52 -7.54 9.79
N ILE A 85 -17.70 -7.62 9.16
CA ILE A 85 -18.35 -6.43 8.58
C ILE A 85 -18.69 -5.40 9.66
N SER A 86 -19.19 -5.81 10.83
CA SER A 86 -19.59 -4.86 11.89
C SER A 86 -18.41 -4.22 12.64
N HIS A 87 -17.20 -4.78 12.52
CA HIS A 87 -16.00 -4.31 13.22
C HIS A 87 -14.93 -3.73 12.28
N ALA A 88 -15.12 -3.82 10.97
CA ALA A 88 -14.18 -3.27 10.01
C ALA A 88 -14.07 -1.76 10.15
N ARG A 89 -12.83 -1.28 10.25
CA ARG A 89 -12.50 0.14 10.41
C ARG A 89 -11.23 0.47 9.65
N VAL A 90 -11.24 1.65 9.04
CA VAL A 90 -10.09 2.20 8.33
C VAL A 90 -9.94 3.66 8.71
N ASP A 91 -8.78 4.05 9.17
CA ASP A 91 -8.39 5.45 9.29
C ASP A 91 -7.68 5.86 8.00
N ASP A 92 -8.07 7.00 7.45
CA ASP A 92 -7.49 7.57 6.24
C ASP A 92 -7.73 9.09 6.22
N TYR A 93 -7.26 9.76 5.17
CA TYR A 93 -7.50 11.18 4.97
C TYR A 93 -8.42 11.41 3.77
N LEU A 94 -9.35 12.36 3.92
CA LEU A 94 -10.12 12.92 2.82
C LEU A 94 -9.77 14.40 2.70
N GLY A 95 -8.98 14.75 1.70
CA GLY A 95 -8.37 16.06 1.66
C GLY A 95 -7.54 16.31 2.94
N PRO A 96 -7.68 17.46 3.60
CA PRO A 96 -6.89 17.79 4.80
C PRO A 96 -7.42 17.15 6.09
N HIS A 97 -8.50 16.36 6.04
CA HIS A 97 -9.16 15.85 7.24
C HIS A 97 -8.87 14.37 7.45
N ARG A 98 -8.43 14.03 8.66
CA ARG A 98 -8.39 12.63 9.11
C ARG A 98 -9.82 12.12 9.25
N VAL A 99 -10.10 10.96 8.69
CA VAL A 99 -11.43 10.38 8.63
C VAL A 99 -11.37 8.92 9.05
N ASN A 100 -12.27 8.54 9.95
CA ASN A 100 -12.48 7.14 10.29
C ASN A 100 -13.66 6.57 9.49
N PHE A 101 -13.45 5.50 8.81
CA PHE A 101 -14.45 4.72 8.08
C PHE A 101 -14.77 3.46 8.86
N ALA A 102 -16.04 3.25 9.20
CA ALA A 102 -16.50 2.06 9.89
C ALA A 102 -17.69 1.46 9.15
N SER A 103 -17.61 0.18 8.79
CA SER A 103 -18.74 -0.51 8.18
C SER A 103 -19.79 -0.91 9.24
N ASN A 104 -21.05 -0.94 8.81
CA ASN A 104 -22.19 -1.29 9.65
C ASN A 104 -23.29 -1.97 8.83
N PHE A 105 -24.42 -2.28 9.45
CA PHE A 105 -25.61 -2.84 8.79
C PHE A 105 -26.79 -1.88 8.75
N GLY A 106 -26.53 -0.56 8.80
CA GLY A 106 -27.56 0.47 8.73
C GLY A 106 -28.17 0.68 7.34
N GLY A 107 -27.54 0.14 6.28
CA GLY A 107 -27.99 0.29 4.90
C GLY A 107 -27.88 1.70 4.33
N GLU A 108 -27.14 2.58 5.01
CA GLU A 108 -26.90 3.98 4.64
C GLU A 108 -25.42 4.32 4.82
N VAL A 109 -24.96 5.29 4.06
CA VAL A 109 -23.69 5.98 4.30
C VAL A 109 -23.99 7.21 5.16
N GLU A 110 -23.48 7.21 6.39
CA GLU A 110 -23.61 8.29 7.34
C GLU A 110 -22.27 9.02 7.45
N VAL A 111 -22.30 10.33 7.20
CA VAL A 111 -21.12 11.20 7.36
C VAL A 111 -21.33 12.05 8.61
N ASN A 112 -20.57 11.76 9.63
CA ASN A 112 -20.59 12.51 10.90
C ASN A 112 -19.58 13.66 10.81
N LEU A 113 -20.10 14.88 10.81
CA LEU A 113 -19.35 16.14 10.75
C LEU A 113 -19.18 16.77 12.16
N GLY A 114 -19.32 15.97 13.20
CA GLY A 114 -19.22 16.41 14.58
C GLY A 114 -20.34 17.38 14.98
N PRO A 115 -20.04 18.55 15.58
CA PRO A 115 -21.05 19.51 16.05
C PRO A 115 -21.93 20.11 14.95
N ILE A 116 -21.51 20.00 13.67
CA ILE A 116 -22.24 20.58 12.53
C ILE A 116 -23.45 19.72 12.18
N GLY A 117 -23.40 18.39 12.49
CA GLY A 117 -24.48 17.44 12.24
C GLY A 117 -24.04 16.26 11.37
N ASN A 118 -25.01 15.50 10.91
CA ASN A 118 -24.79 14.30 10.10
C ASN A 118 -25.45 14.42 8.74
N ALA A 119 -24.76 13.88 7.72
CA ALA A 119 -25.30 13.72 6.39
C ALA A 119 -25.50 12.24 6.07
N TYR A 120 -26.56 11.92 5.33
CA TYR A 120 -26.97 10.53 5.04
C TYR A 120 -27.22 10.32 3.55
N LEU A 121 -26.67 9.25 3.04
CA LEU A 121 -26.85 8.82 1.67
C LEU A 121 -27.23 7.32 1.64
N ALA A 122 -28.13 6.92 0.76
CA ALA A 122 -28.50 5.52 0.63
C ALA A 122 -27.28 4.66 0.20
N SER A 123 -27.02 3.57 0.92
CA SER A 123 -25.95 2.65 0.54
C SER A 123 -26.31 1.93 -0.78
N PRO A 124 -25.35 1.82 -1.73
CA PRO A 124 -25.54 1.04 -2.95
C PRO A 124 -25.59 -0.47 -2.70
N VAL A 125 -25.12 -0.93 -1.53
CA VAL A 125 -24.94 -2.35 -1.17
C VAL A 125 -25.71 -2.69 0.11
N ARG A 126 -27.04 -2.44 0.11
CA ARG A 126 -27.86 -2.78 1.28
C ARG A 126 -27.83 -4.28 1.59
N PRO A 127 -27.79 -4.68 2.85
CA PRO A 127 -27.95 -3.90 4.10
C PRO A 127 -26.66 -3.28 4.64
N ILE A 128 -25.53 -3.42 3.96
CA ILE A 128 -24.25 -2.87 4.42
C ILE A 128 -24.30 -1.35 4.32
N GLY A 129 -23.96 -0.68 5.40
CA GLY A 129 -23.81 0.76 5.54
C GLY A 129 -22.36 1.14 5.85
N LEU A 130 -22.09 2.42 5.87
CA LEU A 130 -20.79 3.00 6.19
C LEU A 130 -20.99 4.21 7.09
N THR A 131 -20.28 4.27 8.19
CA THR A 131 -20.17 5.47 9.02
C THR A 131 -18.82 6.12 8.75
N ILE A 132 -18.84 7.36 8.33
CA ILE A 132 -17.68 8.19 8.03
C ILE A 132 -17.62 9.26 9.11
N THR A 133 -16.64 9.19 10.01
CA THR A 133 -16.46 10.18 11.07
C THR A 133 -15.29 11.06 10.71
N VAL A 134 -15.58 12.34 10.47
CA VAL A 134 -14.55 13.35 10.21
C VAL A 134 -13.93 13.75 11.54
N GLY A 135 -12.68 13.32 11.77
CA GLY A 135 -11.91 13.65 12.97
C GLY A 135 -11.27 15.03 12.85
N GLY A 136 -11.18 15.73 13.98
CA GLY A 136 -10.28 16.86 14.08
C GLY A 136 -10.64 18.13 13.29
N VAL A 137 -11.92 18.41 13.02
CA VAL A 137 -12.33 19.82 12.99
C VAL A 137 -12.15 20.31 14.42
N GLY A 138 -10.91 20.64 14.76
CA GLY A 138 -10.57 21.13 16.09
C GLY A 138 -11.57 22.20 16.46
N ALA A 139 -12.19 22.06 17.63
CA ALA A 139 -13.18 22.96 18.18
C ALA A 139 -12.63 24.38 18.49
N THR A 140 -11.49 24.74 17.96
CA THR A 140 -10.90 26.05 17.97
C THR A 140 -11.35 26.80 16.72
N THR A 141 -12.53 27.44 16.80
CA THR A 141 -12.92 28.61 15.96
C THR A 141 -12.51 28.54 14.46
N ALA A 142 -12.56 27.37 13.83
CA ALA A 142 -12.49 27.31 12.39
C ALA A 142 -13.74 28.04 11.87
N ASN A 143 -13.56 29.27 11.41
CA ASN A 143 -14.58 30.01 10.70
C ASN A 143 -15.15 29.07 9.63
N LEU A 144 -16.49 28.91 9.57
CA LEU A 144 -17.15 28.19 8.48
C LEU A 144 -16.62 28.63 7.11
N GLY A 145 -16.10 29.87 7.00
CA GLY A 145 -15.40 30.38 5.82
C GLY A 145 -14.11 29.62 5.43
N SER A 146 -13.39 29.01 6.37
CA SER A 146 -12.19 28.25 6.04
C SER A 146 -12.52 26.88 5.42
N ILE A 147 -13.68 26.31 5.78
CA ILE A 147 -14.18 25.04 5.18
C ILE A 147 -14.54 25.24 3.71
N PHE A 148 -14.94 26.45 3.31
CA PHE A 148 -15.27 26.84 1.94
C PHE A 148 -14.17 27.62 1.25
N SER A 149 -12.95 27.65 1.80
CA SER A 149 -11.82 28.19 1.06
C SER A 149 -11.65 27.44 -0.26
N GLU A 150 -11.20 28.12 -1.30
CA GLU A 150 -10.95 27.52 -2.60
C GLU A 150 -9.98 26.32 -2.49
N GLN A 151 -9.04 26.41 -1.57
CA GLN A 151 -8.07 25.38 -1.24
C GLN A 151 -8.71 24.10 -0.67
N THR A 152 -9.61 24.27 0.33
CA THR A 152 -10.34 23.13 0.91
C THR A 152 -11.28 22.49 -0.12
N LEU A 153 -11.98 23.33 -0.91
CA LEU A 153 -12.82 22.84 -2.01
C LEU A 153 -12.01 22.10 -3.08
N ALA A 154 -10.82 22.59 -3.38
CA ALA A 154 -9.91 21.95 -4.33
C ALA A 154 -9.48 20.53 -3.86
N ALA A 155 -9.21 20.37 -2.56
CA ALA A 155 -8.88 19.07 -1.98
C ALA A 155 -10.02 18.04 -2.10
N TYR A 156 -11.28 18.50 -2.18
CA TYR A 156 -12.44 17.63 -2.41
C TYR A 156 -12.81 17.43 -3.88
N THR A 157 -12.09 18.07 -4.81
CA THR A 157 -12.42 17.99 -6.24
C THR A 157 -12.27 16.57 -6.76
N SER A 158 -11.29 15.80 -6.27
CA SER A 158 -11.10 14.39 -6.60
C SER A 158 -12.31 13.53 -6.23
N LEU A 159 -12.85 13.73 -5.04
CA LEU A 159 -14.07 13.04 -4.60
C LEU A 159 -15.28 13.37 -5.48
N TYR A 160 -15.35 14.59 -6.01
CA TYR A 160 -16.44 15.00 -6.89
C TYR A 160 -16.25 14.50 -8.33
N THR A 161 -15.05 14.60 -8.87
CA THR A 161 -14.77 14.24 -10.28
C THR A 161 -14.68 12.74 -10.49
N GLU A 162 -14.06 12.02 -9.58
CA GLU A 162 -13.76 10.59 -9.67
C GLU A 162 -14.18 9.82 -8.40
N PRO A 163 -15.45 9.93 -7.95
CA PRO A 163 -15.88 9.37 -6.67
C PRO A 163 -15.74 7.84 -6.60
N ARG A 164 -15.83 7.16 -7.74
CA ARG A 164 -15.66 5.70 -7.77
C ARG A 164 -14.21 5.30 -7.46
N GLU A 165 -13.25 5.98 -8.05
CA GLU A 165 -11.83 5.70 -7.82
C GLU A 165 -11.44 6.08 -6.38
N ALA A 166 -11.84 7.26 -5.91
CA ALA A 166 -11.57 7.71 -4.56
C ALA A 166 -12.17 6.77 -3.48
N ILE A 167 -13.40 6.28 -3.70
CA ILE A 167 -14.05 5.38 -2.74
C ILE A 167 -13.57 3.93 -2.88
N SER A 168 -13.18 3.49 -4.07
CA SER A 168 -12.82 2.08 -4.32
C SER A 168 -11.62 1.64 -3.48
N GLY A 169 -10.60 2.48 -3.30
CA GLY A 169 -9.45 2.20 -2.46
C GLY A 169 -9.82 2.02 -0.98
N ILE A 170 -10.68 2.90 -0.48
CA ILE A 170 -11.18 2.84 0.90
C ILE A 170 -12.04 1.59 1.11
N VAL A 171 -12.94 1.27 0.17
CA VAL A 171 -13.80 0.06 0.23
C VAL A 171 -12.96 -1.20 0.21
N GLU A 172 -11.90 -1.25 -0.58
CA GLU A 172 -10.99 -2.40 -0.63
C GLU A 172 -10.27 -2.61 0.71
N ARG A 173 -9.77 -1.56 1.32
CA ARG A 173 -9.16 -1.63 2.66
C ARG A 173 -10.17 -2.06 3.72
N LEU A 174 -11.40 -1.51 3.69
CA LEU A 174 -12.48 -1.94 4.59
C LEU A 174 -12.84 -3.41 4.38
N ALA A 175 -12.91 -3.88 3.14
CA ALA A 175 -13.18 -5.28 2.85
C ALA A 175 -12.05 -6.19 3.36
N HIS A 176 -10.79 -5.77 3.19
CA HIS A 176 -9.64 -6.49 3.73
C HIS A 176 -9.68 -6.56 5.26
N ASP A 177 -9.95 -5.45 5.92
CA ASP A 177 -10.07 -5.40 7.37
C ASP A 177 -11.26 -6.23 7.87
N ALA A 178 -12.41 -6.19 7.16
CA ALA A 178 -13.57 -7.05 7.46
C ALA A 178 -13.24 -8.54 7.36
N VAL A 179 -12.46 -8.95 6.35
CA VAL A 179 -11.98 -10.34 6.23
C VAL A 179 -11.07 -10.69 7.40
N TRP A 180 -10.15 -9.81 7.76
CA TRP A 180 -9.22 -10.05 8.86
C TRP A 180 -9.91 -10.16 10.23
N GLU A 181 -10.84 -9.24 10.52
CA GLU A 181 -11.67 -9.30 11.72
C GLU A 181 -12.57 -10.55 11.71
N GLY A 182 -13.11 -10.91 10.56
CA GLY A 182 -13.87 -12.14 10.38
C GLY A 182 -13.04 -13.38 10.65
N LEU A 183 -11.81 -13.47 10.15
CA LEU A 183 -10.89 -14.59 10.41
C LEU A 183 -10.53 -14.70 11.90
N LYS A 184 -10.33 -13.58 12.59
CA LYS A 184 -10.12 -13.57 14.05
C LYS A 184 -11.33 -14.14 14.79
N ALA A 185 -12.53 -13.69 14.42
CA ALA A 185 -13.78 -14.20 15.02
C ALA A 185 -13.99 -15.69 14.71
N GLU A 186 -13.72 -16.11 13.49
CA GLU A 186 -13.81 -17.51 13.09
C GLU A 186 -12.83 -18.41 13.89
N ALA A 187 -11.60 -17.96 14.06
CA ALA A 187 -10.61 -18.66 14.89
C ALA A 187 -11.08 -18.83 16.33
N VAL A 188 -11.69 -17.80 16.92
CA VAL A 188 -12.28 -17.87 18.27
C VAL A 188 -13.44 -18.87 18.32
N LEU A 189 -14.35 -18.84 17.32
CA LEU A 189 -15.46 -19.78 17.23
C LEU A 189 -14.98 -21.24 17.07
N LEU A 190 -13.96 -21.47 16.23
CA LEU A 190 -13.36 -22.79 16.02
C LEU A 190 -12.66 -23.29 17.28
N LEU A 191 -11.98 -22.40 18.02
CA LEU A 191 -11.41 -22.73 19.33
C LEU A 191 -12.51 -23.15 20.31
N GLY A 192 -13.65 -22.45 20.31
CA GLY A 192 -14.84 -22.82 21.08
C GLY A 192 -15.36 -24.21 20.72
N VAL A 193 -15.45 -24.52 19.42
CA VAL A 193 -15.85 -25.86 18.91
C VAL A 193 -14.84 -26.94 19.35
N ALA A 194 -13.54 -26.65 19.24
CA ALA A 194 -12.48 -27.57 19.70
C ALA A 194 -12.56 -27.83 21.19
N THR A 195 -12.71 -26.79 22.00
CA THR A 195 -12.92 -26.89 23.45
C THR A 195 -14.18 -27.69 23.76
N TRP A 196 -15.27 -27.46 23.04
CA TRP A 196 -16.51 -28.25 23.18
C TRP A 196 -16.31 -29.74 22.87
N ARG A 197 -15.50 -30.06 21.85
CA ARG A 197 -15.15 -31.45 21.51
C ARG A 197 -14.32 -32.12 22.62
N LEU A 198 -13.38 -31.37 23.17
CA LEU A 198 -12.52 -31.82 24.27
C LEU A 198 -13.21 -31.71 25.66
N ARG A 199 -14.47 -31.23 25.70
CA ARG A 199 -15.17 -30.91 26.95
C ARG A 199 -15.20 -32.03 27.98
N ARG A 200 -15.19 -33.29 27.54
CA ARG A 200 -15.15 -34.45 28.47
C ARG A 200 -13.85 -34.56 29.24
N GLN A 201 -12.77 -33.97 28.70
CA GLN A 201 -11.45 -33.91 29.32
C GLN A 201 -11.23 -32.61 30.10
N LEU A 202 -11.90 -31.54 29.70
CA LEU A 202 -11.68 -30.18 30.20
C LEU A 202 -12.76 -29.71 31.18
N LEU A 203 -14.01 -30.22 31.10
CA LEU A 203 -15.14 -29.70 31.86
C LEU A 203 -15.67 -30.74 32.89
N PRO A 204 -16.16 -30.26 34.05
CA PRO A 204 -16.78 -31.12 35.04
C PRO A 204 -18.05 -31.83 34.51
N PRO A 205 -18.34 -33.07 34.97
CA PRO A 205 -19.46 -33.86 34.47
C PRO A 205 -20.85 -33.21 34.60
N TRP A 206 -21.05 -32.33 35.59
CA TRP A 206 -22.33 -31.65 35.82
C TRP A 206 -22.65 -30.61 34.73
N ILE A 207 -21.63 -29.97 34.13
CA ILE A 207 -21.81 -29.04 33.00
C ILE A 207 -22.16 -29.86 31.74
N ILE A 208 -21.47 -30.95 31.50
CA ILE A 208 -21.63 -31.78 30.30
C ILE A 208 -23.06 -32.36 30.21
N ARG A 209 -23.66 -32.72 31.37
CA ARG A 209 -25.04 -33.27 31.39
C ARG A 209 -26.11 -32.25 31.05
N ARG A 210 -25.89 -30.96 31.29
CA ARG A 210 -26.88 -29.89 31.03
C ARG A 210 -26.97 -29.45 29.57
N VAL A 211 -25.86 -29.53 28.82
CA VAL A 211 -25.81 -29.05 27.44
C VAL A 211 -25.51 -30.21 26.49
N THR A 212 -26.55 -30.74 25.85
CA THR A 212 -26.40 -31.75 24.79
C THR A 212 -25.99 -31.10 23.48
N THR A 213 -25.31 -31.84 22.59
CA THR A 213 -24.92 -31.35 21.26
C THR A 213 -26.13 -30.84 20.46
N ARG A 214 -27.29 -31.54 20.56
CA ARG A 214 -28.53 -31.09 19.90
C ARG A 214 -29.00 -29.72 20.39
N ARG A 215 -28.96 -29.47 21.68
CA ARG A 215 -29.31 -28.16 22.26
C ARG A 215 -28.31 -27.08 21.85
N ALA A 216 -27.02 -27.38 21.83
CA ALA A 216 -26.00 -26.41 21.37
C ALA A 216 -26.20 -26.01 19.89
N VAL A 217 -26.48 -26.98 19.02
CA VAL A 217 -26.79 -26.73 17.61
C VAL A 217 -28.09 -25.90 17.44
N ALA A 218 -29.13 -26.25 18.19
CA ALA A 218 -30.38 -25.51 18.16
C ALA A 218 -30.20 -24.05 18.61
N ILE A 219 -29.49 -23.82 19.70
CA ILE A 219 -29.16 -22.47 20.21
C ILE A 219 -28.36 -21.71 19.13
N TYR A 220 -27.35 -22.36 18.52
CA TYR A 220 -26.54 -21.75 17.47
C TYR A 220 -27.42 -21.31 16.28
N VAL A 221 -28.27 -22.19 15.76
CA VAL A 221 -29.19 -21.88 14.65
C VAL A 221 -30.11 -20.71 14.99
N VAL A 222 -30.65 -20.70 16.22
CA VAL A 222 -31.50 -19.58 16.69
C VAL A 222 -30.71 -18.28 16.75
N VAL A 223 -29.49 -18.30 17.29
CA VAL A 223 -28.63 -17.10 17.37
C VAL A 223 -28.31 -16.59 15.96
N VAL A 224 -27.91 -17.46 15.04
CA VAL A 224 -27.63 -17.08 13.64
C VAL A 224 -28.88 -16.46 13.00
N ALA A 225 -30.05 -17.09 13.16
CA ALA A 225 -31.30 -16.61 12.62
C ALA A 225 -31.70 -15.24 13.19
N LEU A 226 -31.51 -15.04 14.50
CA LEU A 226 -31.78 -13.74 15.17
C LEU A 226 -30.81 -12.66 14.69
N VAL A 227 -29.51 -12.97 14.57
CA VAL A 227 -28.50 -12.02 14.09
C VAL A 227 -28.80 -11.63 12.63
N ILE A 228 -29.01 -12.61 11.75
CA ILE A 228 -29.36 -12.33 10.35
C ILE A 228 -30.68 -11.58 10.26
N GLY A 229 -31.69 -11.99 11.04
CA GLY A 229 -32.99 -11.33 11.08
C GLY A 229 -32.88 -9.86 11.51
N SER A 230 -32.06 -9.56 12.53
CA SER A 230 -31.86 -8.18 13.00
C SER A 230 -31.19 -7.28 11.93
N ILE A 231 -30.32 -7.86 11.09
CA ILE A 231 -29.64 -7.15 10.00
C ILE A 231 -30.61 -6.85 8.84
N LEU A 232 -31.54 -7.76 8.58
CA LEU A 232 -32.49 -7.63 7.47
C LEU A 232 -33.69 -6.72 7.80
N VAL A 233 -33.90 -6.38 9.07
CA VAL A 233 -34.97 -5.45 9.46
C VAL A 233 -34.55 -4.02 9.10
N PRO A 234 -35.30 -3.31 8.22
CA PRO A 234 -34.97 -1.93 7.86
C PRO A 234 -35.01 -1.05 9.10
N GLN A 235 -33.91 -0.37 9.39
CA GLN A 235 -33.87 0.60 10.47
C GLN A 235 -34.58 1.90 10.00
N LYS A 236 -35.56 2.35 10.75
CA LYS A 236 -36.20 3.64 10.46
C LYS A 236 -35.24 4.76 10.86
N PRO A 237 -35.16 5.85 10.07
CA PRO A 237 -34.42 7.05 10.48
C PRO A 237 -34.93 7.55 11.83
N LYS A 238 -34.02 7.82 12.76
CA LYS A 238 -34.36 8.22 14.14
C LYS A 238 -34.76 9.69 14.28
N ASP A 239 -34.28 10.52 13.35
CA ASP A 239 -34.38 11.99 13.44
C ASP A 239 -35.04 12.56 12.18
N PRO A 240 -35.64 13.79 12.27
CA PRO A 240 -36.10 14.48 11.08
C PRO A 240 -34.96 14.71 10.11
N ARG A 241 -35.19 14.43 8.83
CA ARG A 241 -34.20 14.55 7.76
C ARG A 241 -34.64 15.59 6.76
N TYR A 242 -33.71 16.44 6.38
CA TYR A 242 -33.90 17.52 5.43
C TYR A 242 -33.15 17.18 4.14
N PRO A 243 -33.82 17.23 2.97
CA PRO A 243 -33.15 17.00 1.70
C PRO A 243 -32.19 18.15 1.38
N VAL A 244 -31.04 17.81 0.81
CA VAL A 244 -30.13 18.80 0.22
C VAL A 244 -30.60 19.04 -1.21
N LEU A 245 -31.07 20.25 -1.51
CA LEU A 245 -31.62 20.64 -2.80
C LEU A 245 -30.49 20.90 -3.80
N ILE A 246 -29.95 19.86 -4.38
CA ILE A 246 -28.99 19.96 -5.49
C ILE A 246 -29.78 20.11 -6.80
N ALA A 247 -29.56 21.23 -7.49
CA ALA A 247 -30.42 21.76 -8.56
C ALA A 247 -30.65 20.87 -9.79
N ASP A 248 -30.06 19.68 -9.89
CA ASP A 248 -30.08 18.88 -11.13
C ASP A 248 -30.24 17.35 -10.97
N GLY A 249 -30.82 16.89 -9.85
CA GLY A 249 -31.15 15.46 -9.69
C GLY A 249 -29.95 14.50 -9.82
N GLY A 250 -28.74 15.00 -9.58
CA GLY A 250 -27.50 14.29 -9.81
C GLY A 250 -27.21 13.21 -8.76
N ARG A 251 -25.94 12.79 -8.67
CA ARG A 251 -25.45 11.69 -7.82
C ARG A 251 -25.82 11.80 -6.33
N PHE A 252 -26.14 13.00 -5.85
CA PHE A 252 -26.49 13.28 -4.46
C PHE A 252 -27.98 13.52 -4.25
N SER A 253 -28.83 13.12 -5.19
CA SER A 253 -30.30 13.35 -5.11
C SER A 253 -30.96 12.70 -3.88
N SER A 254 -30.33 11.68 -3.27
CA SER A 254 -30.80 11.03 -2.03
C SER A 254 -30.09 11.54 -0.77
N LEU A 255 -29.29 12.60 -0.87
CA LEU A 255 -28.56 13.17 0.25
C LEU A 255 -29.56 13.90 1.19
N THR A 256 -29.57 13.48 2.42
CA THR A 256 -30.36 14.09 3.49
C THR A 256 -29.47 14.42 4.68
N VAL A 257 -29.88 15.38 5.50
CA VAL A 257 -29.13 15.82 6.69
C VAL A 257 -30.07 15.97 7.87
N ASP A 258 -29.52 16.00 9.07
CA ASP A 258 -30.26 16.18 10.32
C ASP A 258 -30.56 17.65 10.68
N SER A 259 -30.06 18.61 9.89
CA SER A 259 -30.17 20.03 10.16
C SER A 259 -30.45 20.83 8.88
N VAL A 260 -31.39 21.79 8.96
CA VAL A 260 -31.68 22.71 7.85
C VAL A 260 -30.47 23.58 7.51
N LEU A 261 -29.73 24.02 8.54
CA LEU A 261 -28.51 24.80 8.33
C LEU A 261 -27.47 24.00 7.54
N LEU A 262 -27.27 22.73 7.89
CA LEU A 262 -26.34 21.84 7.19
C LEU A 262 -26.80 21.58 5.76
N ALA A 263 -28.11 21.50 5.50
CA ALA A 263 -28.64 21.35 4.13
C ALA A 263 -28.25 22.55 3.25
N ASP A 264 -28.41 23.77 3.73
CA ASP A 264 -28.03 24.99 2.99
C ASP A 264 -26.51 25.09 2.77
N VAL A 265 -25.75 24.78 3.81
CA VAL A 265 -24.28 24.77 3.76
C VAL A 265 -23.76 23.76 2.72
N LEU A 266 -24.29 22.53 2.72
CA LEU A 266 -23.87 21.50 1.77
C LEU A 266 -24.32 21.81 0.34
N ASP A 267 -25.52 22.37 0.15
CA ASP A 267 -26.00 22.77 -1.17
C ASP A 267 -25.06 23.82 -1.81
N ARG A 268 -24.67 24.84 -1.04
CA ARG A 268 -23.69 25.85 -1.50
C ARG A 268 -22.31 25.26 -1.75
N GLY A 269 -21.85 24.39 -0.83
CA GLY A 269 -20.56 23.72 -0.96
C GLY A 269 -20.47 22.85 -2.21
N ILE A 270 -21.47 22.00 -2.46
CA ILE A 270 -21.51 21.12 -3.63
C ILE A 270 -21.58 21.94 -4.93
N LYS A 271 -22.37 23.02 -4.97
CA LYS A 271 -22.41 23.93 -6.11
C LYS A 271 -21.04 24.58 -6.36
N GLY A 272 -20.36 25.00 -5.30
CA GLY A 272 -19.01 25.58 -5.36
C GLY A 272 -18.00 24.58 -5.94
N VAL A 273 -17.96 23.35 -5.39
CA VAL A 273 -17.06 22.27 -5.88
C VAL A 273 -17.36 21.94 -7.34
N LYS A 274 -18.64 21.84 -7.74
CA LYS A 274 -19.03 21.57 -9.13
C LYS A 274 -18.52 22.64 -10.08
N LEU A 275 -18.69 23.92 -9.73
CA LEU A 275 -18.22 25.03 -10.56
C LEU A 275 -16.69 25.06 -10.65
N LEU A 276 -15.99 24.88 -9.53
CA LEU A 276 -14.53 24.84 -9.47
C LEU A 276 -13.99 23.66 -10.29
N SER A 277 -14.56 22.47 -10.10
CA SER A 277 -14.19 21.27 -10.86
C SER A 277 -14.34 21.47 -12.36
N ALA A 278 -15.47 22.06 -12.82
CA ALA A 278 -15.69 22.33 -14.23
C ALA A 278 -14.65 23.30 -14.80
N ARG A 279 -14.32 24.37 -14.06
CA ARG A 279 -13.26 25.31 -14.45
C ARG A 279 -11.90 24.66 -14.52
N GLN A 280 -11.55 23.87 -13.52
CA GLN A 280 -10.26 23.16 -13.48
C GLN A 280 -10.15 22.15 -14.63
N GLN A 281 -11.16 21.33 -14.87
CA GLN A 281 -11.17 20.39 -15.99
C GLN A 281 -11.00 21.09 -17.33
N GLN A 282 -11.67 22.23 -17.52
CA GLN A 282 -11.51 23.02 -18.76
C GLN A 282 -10.09 23.61 -18.87
N ALA A 283 -9.52 24.10 -17.76
CA ALA A 283 -8.16 24.63 -17.74
C ALA A 283 -7.12 23.55 -18.05
N VAL A 284 -7.24 22.36 -17.42
CA VAL A 284 -6.40 21.20 -17.68
C VAL A 284 -6.52 20.77 -19.14
N LYS A 285 -7.74 20.65 -19.68
CA LYS A 285 -7.95 20.29 -21.07
C LYS A 285 -7.27 21.28 -22.03
N ASN A 286 -7.48 22.58 -21.83
CA ASN A 286 -6.87 23.62 -22.66
C ASN A 286 -5.34 23.56 -22.58
N TYR A 287 -4.79 23.34 -21.40
CA TYR A 287 -3.34 23.20 -21.20
C TYR A 287 -2.80 21.99 -21.96
N VAL A 288 -3.40 20.81 -21.76
CA VAL A 288 -2.98 19.56 -22.43
C VAL A 288 -3.08 19.69 -23.94
N ASP A 289 -4.18 20.25 -24.47
CA ASP A 289 -4.36 20.44 -25.91
C ASP A 289 -3.27 21.35 -26.48
N THR A 290 -2.96 22.47 -25.80
CA THR A 290 -1.92 23.41 -26.24
C THR A 290 -0.52 22.82 -26.16
N ALA A 291 -0.19 22.15 -25.04
CA ALA A 291 1.10 21.51 -24.85
C ALA A 291 1.31 20.33 -25.82
N ALA A 292 0.25 19.60 -26.15
CA ALA A 292 0.32 18.52 -27.14
C ALA A 292 0.63 19.07 -28.55
N VAL A 293 0.10 20.24 -28.90
CA VAL A 293 0.48 20.93 -30.15
C VAL A 293 1.97 21.29 -30.10
N SER A 294 2.43 21.93 -29.02
CA SER A 294 3.85 22.29 -28.86
C SER A 294 4.78 21.07 -28.93
N LEU A 295 4.36 19.94 -28.37
CA LEU A 295 5.08 18.67 -28.47
C LEU A 295 5.12 18.15 -29.90
N SER A 296 4.00 18.23 -30.63
CA SER A 296 3.95 17.75 -32.02
C SER A 296 4.80 18.61 -32.99
N GLU A 297 4.97 19.88 -32.69
CA GLU A 297 5.84 20.78 -33.46
C GLU A 297 7.34 20.54 -33.25
N GLN A 298 7.70 19.82 -32.16
CA GLN A 298 9.08 19.59 -31.75
C GLN A 298 9.50 18.11 -31.78
N LEU A 299 8.75 17.24 -32.46
CA LEU A 299 9.05 15.79 -32.51
C LEU A 299 10.48 15.47 -32.98
N ASP A 300 11.02 16.27 -33.91
CA ASP A 300 12.39 16.06 -34.41
C ASP A 300 13.47 16.45 -33.39
N ALA A 301 13.16 17.36 -32.48
CA ALA A 301 14.05 17.84 -31.42
C ALA A 301 13.99 16.96 -30.16
N LEU A 302 13.04 16.01 -30.08
CA LEU A 302 12.93 15.12 -28.91
C LEU A 302 14.21 14.35 -28.67
N PRO A 303 14.52 14.04 -27.38
CA PRO A 303 15.67 13.24 -27.00
C PRO A 303 15.73 11.91 -27.75
N LYS A 304 16.89 11.59 -28.32
CA LYS A 304 17.14 10.35 -29.07
C LYS A 304 18.49 9.75 -28.63
N PRO A 305 18.54 8.45 -28.26
CA PRO A 305 19.81 7.81 -27.94
C PRO A 305 20.61 7.53 -29.23
N ASN A 306 21.94 7.52 -29.12
CA ASN A 306 22.80 6.97 -30.13
C ASN A 306 22.65 5.44 -30.22
N SER A 307 23.21 4.80 -31.23
CA SER A 307 23.09 3.34 -31.46
C SER A 307 23.66 2.48 -30.31
N ASP A 308 24.68 2.99 -29.66
CA ASP A 308 25.41 2.40 -28.53
C ASP A 308 24.83 2.79 -27.16
N GLU A 309 23.80 3.62 -27.14
CA GLU A 309 23.16 4.09 -25.91
C GLU A 309 21.77 3.48 -25.69
N SER A 310 21.38 3.37 -24.43
CA SER A 310 20.00 3.24 -23.95
C SER A 310 19.55 4.55 -23.32
N MET A 311 18.24 4.78 -23.29
CA MET A 311 17.68 6.04 -22.79
C MET A 311 16.73 5.72 -21.64
N ILE A 312 16.90 6.44 -20.53
CA ILE A 312 16.10 6.36 -19.32
C ILE A 312 15.27 7.65 -19.23
N LEU A 313 13.98 7.54 -18.96
CA LEU A 313 13.11 8.67 -18.63
C LEU A 313 12.97 8.76 -17.11
N GLY A 314 13.43 9.85 -16.51
CA GLY A 314 13.32 10.13 -15.08
C GLY A 314 12.42 11.32 -14.79
N PHE A 315 11.73 11.27 -13.66
CA PHE A 315 10.93 12.37 -13.13
C PHE A 315 10.70 12.21 -11.62
N SER A 316 10.26 13.26 -10.95
CA SER A 316 9.94 13.29 -9.52
C SER A 316 8.80 14.27 -9.26
N ASP A 317 8.18 14.19 -8.09
CA ASP A 317 7.25 15.19 -7.57
C ASP A 317 6.08 15.46 -8.54
N LEU A 318 5.43 14.37 -8.99
CA LEU A 318 4.27 14.43 -9.90
C LEU A 318 3.00 14.93 -9.20
N HIS A 319 2.84 14.60 -7.91
CA HIS A 319 1.73 15.00 -7.04
C HIS A 319 0.36 14.85 -7.71
N CYS A 320 0.12 13.68 -8.30
CA CYS A 320 -1.15 13.37 -8.98
C CYS A 320 -1.55 14.33 -10.12
N ASN A 321 -0.66 15.15 -10.67
CA ASN A 321 -1.04 16.13 -11.69
C ASN A 321 -1.52 15.45 -12.97
N GLN A 322 -2.83 15.55 -13.25
CA GLN A 322 -3.45 14.85 -14.39
C GLN A 322 -2.98 15.38 -15.75
N ALA A 323 -2.75 16.69 -15.86
CA ALA A 323 -2.25 17.26 -17.09
C ALA A 323 -0.88 16.69 -17.45
N MET A 324 0.00 16.62 -16.46
CA MET A 324 1.36 16.14 -16.66
C MET A 324 1.41 14.63 -16.84
N THR A 325 0.60 13.84 -16.12
CA THR A 325 0.48 12.39 -16.37
C THR A 325 0.15 12.09 -17.84
N GLU A 326 -0.79 12.83 -18.43
CA GLU A 326 -1.15 12.69 -19.86
C GLU A 326 0.00 13.09 -20.78
N LEU A 327 0.68 14.23 -20.50
CA LEU A 327 1.77 14.73 -21.33
C LEU A 327 3.03 13.86 -21.25
N ILE A 328 3.39 13.38 -20.05
CA ILE A 328 4.50 12.43 -19.87
C ILE A 328 4.20 11.12 -20.63
N SER A 329 2.94 10.66 -20.60
CA SER A 329 2.54 9.48 -21.37
C SER A 329 2.71 9.68 -22.89
N ARG A 330 2.38 10.87 -23.42
CA ARG A 330 2.62 11.20 -24.82
C ARG A 330 4.11 11.29 -25.16
N LEU A 331 4.88 11.91 -24.28
CA LEU A 331 6.33 12.05 -24.41
C LEU A 331 7.02 10.66 -24.39
N ALA A 332 6.67 9.79 -23.44
CA ALA A 332 7.20 8.42 -23.35
C ALA A 332 6.89 7.61 -24.61
N ARG A 333 5.68 7.72 -25.17
CA ARG A 333 5.34 7.07 -26.44
C ARG A 333 6.12 7.62 -27.64
N ALA A 334 6.44 8.90 -27.63
CA ALA A 334 7.17 9.53 -28.74
C ALA A 334 8.68 9.25 -28.70
N THR A 335 9.23 9.00 -27.50
CA THR A 335 10.68 8.83 -27.28
C THR A 335 11.09 7.38 -27.02
N GLU A 336 10.16 6.49 -26.67
CA GLU A 336 10.36 5.05 -26.43
C GLU A 336 11.55 4.76 -25.49
N PRO A 337 11.56 5.28 -24.23
CA PRO A 337 12.63 5.01 -23.28
C PRO A 337 12.69 3.53 -22.94
N SER A 338 13.87 3.01 -22.59
CA SER A 338 14.06 1.62 -22.18
C SER A 338 13.51 1.32 -20.79
N VAL A 339 13.47 2.34 -19.93
CA VAL A 339 12.95 2.27 -18.55
C VAL A 339 12.46 3.66 -18.13
N MET A 340 11.50 3.69 -17.23
CA MET A 340 11.00 4.90 -16.57
C MET A 340 11.29 4.81 -15.07
N LEU A 341 11.70 5.92 -14.49
CA LEU A 341 12.06 6.05 -13.08
C LEU A 341 11.32 7.23 -12.45
N SER A 342 10.75 7.04 -11.26
CA SER A 342 10.29 8.13 -10.41
C SER A 342 11.08 8.16 -9.11
N SER A 343 11.54 9.35 -8.75
CA SER A 343 12.23 9.60 -7.49
C SER A 343 11.26 9.94 -6.35
N GLY A 344 9.94 9.70 -6.53
CA GLY A 344 8.91 9.80 -5.50
C GLY A 344 8.08 11.08 -5.51
N ASP A 345 7.24 11.23 -4.49
CA ASP A 345 6.19 12.24 -4.36
C ASP A 345 5.20 12.20 -5.54
N ASP A 346 4.77 10.98 -5.86
CA ASP A 346 3.83 10.74 -6.94
C ASP A 346 2.40 11.07 -6.51
N THR A 347 2.07 10.95 -5.20
CA THR A 347 0.78 11.33 -4.62
C THR A 347 0.84 12.67 -3.88
N VAL A 348 -0.32 13.18 -3.43
CA VAL A 348 -0.41 14.42 -2.62
C VAL A 348 -0.39 14.12 -1.13
N ASN A 349 -1.08 13.04 -0.72
CA ASN A 349 -1.26 12.70 0.69
C ASN A 349 -0.99 11.21 0.99
N GLY A 350 -0.69 10.39 0.01
CA GLY A 350 -0.50 8.96 0.20
C GLY A 350 -1.76 8.20 0.64
N THR A 351 -2.95 8.63 0.21
CA THR A 351 -4.21 8.11 0.71
C THR A 351 -4.84 7.06 -0.21
N ALA A 352 -5.73 6.22 0.34
CA ALA A 352 -6.47 5.27 -0.48
C ALA A 352 -7.36 5.94 -1.54
N ALA A 353 -7.77 7.19 -1.30
CA ALA A 353 -8.58 7.97 -2.24
C ALA A 353 -7.81 8.38 -3.52
N GLU A 354 -6.48 8.32 -3.50
CA GLU A 354 -5.61 8.68 -4.64
C GLU A 354 -5.35 7.52 -5.59
N ARG A 355 -6.00 6.38 -5.41
CA ARG A 355 -5.89 5.21 -6.29
C ARG A 355 -6.05 5.51 -7.77
N GLY A 356 -6.95 6.43 -8.13
CA GLY A 356 -7.17 6.86 -9.51
C GLY A 356 -5.95 7.54 -10.12
N CYS A 357 -5.23 8.32 -9.33
CA CYS A 357 -3.95 8.92 -9.66
C CYS A 357 -2.91 7.85 -10.01
N ILE A 358 -2.65 6.93 -9.07
CA ILE A 358 -1.67 5.86 -9.23
C ILE A 358 -1.96 4.99 -10.47
N ARG A 359 -3.22 4.67 -10.73
CA ARG A 359 -3.59 3.89 -11.93
C ARG A 359 -3.31 4.63 -13.23
N ARG A 360 -3.48 5.95 -13.28
CA ARG A 360 -3.16 6.75 -14.46
C ARG A 360 -1.66 6.86 -14.65
N GLU A 361 -0.93 7.04 -13.58
CA GLU A 361 0.53 7.09 -13.59
C GLU A 361 1.13 5.75 -14.05
N ALA A 362 0.71 4.64 -13.48
CA ALA A 362 1.12 3.30 -13.93
C ALA A 362 0.83 3.07 -15.43
N ALA A 363 -0.24 3.68 -15.97
CA ALA A 363 -0.59 3.59 -17.39
C ALA A 363 0.33 4.43 -18.31
N ILE A 364 1.18 5.32 -17.78
CA ILE A 364 2.17 6.05 -18.56
C ILE A 364 3.12 5.06 -19.25
N SER A 365 3.51 4.02 -18.56
CA SER A 365 4.60 3.13 -18.95
C SER A 365 4.31 2.22 -20.15
N THR A 366 3.07 1.97 -20.53
CA THR A 366 2.62 1.18 -21.72
C THR A 366 3.58 0.09 -22.22
N GLY A 367 4.05 -0.79 -21.29
CA GLY A 367 4.96 -1.90 -21.62
C GLY A 367 6.45 -1.60 -21.39
N VAL A 368 6.82 -0.40 -21.02
CA VAL A 368 8.16 -0.03 -20.54
C VAL A 368 8.23 -0.33 -19.03
N PRO A 369 9.29 -0.94 -18.50
CA PRO A 369 9.46 -1.09 -17.05
C PRO A 369 9.42 0.27 -16.33
N PHE A 370 8.61 0.37 -15.28
CA PHE A 370 8.50 1.56 -14.45
C PHE A 370 8.86 1.21 -13.01
N LEU A 371 9.88 1.92 -12.46
CA LEU A 371 10.39 1.73 -11.12
C LEU A 371 10.27 3.04 -10.33
N VAL A 372 9.94 2.91 -9.05
CA VAL A 372 9.69 4.07 -8.18
C VAL A 372 10.38 3.85 -6.83
N ALA A 373 11.08 4.88 -6.33
CA ALA A 373 11.41 5.06 -4.93
C ALA A 373 10.42 6.10 -4.38
N THR A 374 9.48 5.66 -3.53
CA THR A 374 8.41 6.53 -3.03
C THR A 374 8.93 7.65 -2.14
N GLY A 375 8.29 8.82 -2.20
CA GLY A 375 8.70 10.02 -1.46
C GLY A 375 7.88 10.23 -0.18
N ASN A 376 8.14 11.36 0.48
CA ASN A 376 7.50 11.66 1.77
C ASN A 376 6.00 12.05 1.67
N HIS A 377 5.47 12.28 0.48
CA HIS A 377 4.02 12.42 0.25
C HIS A 377 3.34 11.10 -0.14
N ASP A 378 4.12 10.04 -0.34
CA ASP A 378 3.65 8.69 -0.57
C ASP A 378 3.56 7.91 0.75
N SER A 379 2.80 6.83 0.75
CA SER A 379 2.65 5.99 1.94
C SER A 379 2.68 4.51 1.58
N ASN A 380 2.71 3.63 2.58
CA ASN A 380 2.53 2.19 2.39
C ASN A 380 1.28 1.83 1.57
N ILE A 381 0.24 2.71 1.60
CA ILE A 381 -0.97 2.55 0.78
C ILE A 381 -0.65 2.84 -0.68
N THR A 382 0.08 3.93 -0.95
CA THR A 382 0.57 4.29 -2.29
C THR A 382 1.38 3.16 -2.89
N GLU A 383 2.35 2.64 -2.14
CA GLU A 383 3.18 1.52 -2.58
C GLU A 383 2.36 0.28 -2.93
N ALA A 384 1.41 -0.10 -2.06
CA ALA A 384 0.53 -1.24 -2.32
C ALA A 384 -0.31 -1.04 -3.59
N GLN A 385 -0.79 0.20 -3.83
CA GLN A 385 -1.53 0.56 -5.04
C GLN A 385 -0.65 0.53 -6.29
N MET A 386 0.60 1.02 -6.21
CA MET A 386 1.59 0.97 -7.29
C MET A 386 1.94 -0.46 -7.67
N ARG A 387 2.27 -1.31 -6.68
CA ARG A 387 2.53 -2.73 -6.91
C ARG A 387 1.34 -3.45 -7.55
N ALA A 388 0.12 -3.16 -7.08
CA ALA A 388 -1.12 -3.70 -7.67
C ALA A 388 -1.38 -3.21 -9.10
N ALA A 389 -0.88 -2.03 -9.47
CA ALA A 389 -0.96 -1.46 -10.81
C ALA A 389 0.18 -1.92 -11.74
N GLY A 390 1.13 -2.74 -11.24
CA GLY A 390 2.23 -3.29 -12.03
C GLY A 390 3.51 -2.46 -12.01
N VAL A 391 3.58 -1.41 -11.19
CA VAL A 391 4.80 -0.61 -10.97
C VAL A 391 5.74 -1.37 -10.03
N THR A 392 7.03 -1.32 -10.30
CA THR A 392 8.05 -1.88 -9.43
C THR A 392 8.44 -0.84 -8.37
N VAL A 393 7.98 -1.03 -7.15
CA VAL A 393 8.37 -0.18 -6.01
C VAL A 393 9.63 -0.75 -5.39
N LEU A 394 10.65 0.10 -5.26
CA LEU A 394 11.94 -0.25 -4.66
C LEU A 394 11.79 -0.34 -3.13
N ASP A 395 12.49 -1.27 -2.52
CA ASP A 395 12.37 -1.62 -1.09
C ASP A 395 13.73 -1.92 -0.44
N GLY A 396 14.77 -1.24 -0.88
CA GLY A 396 16.13 -1.41 -0.37
C GLY A 396 16.86 -2.61 -0.94
N GLN A 397 16.37 -3.20 -2.05
CA GLN A 397 17.03 -4.31 -2.74
C GLN A 397 17.35 -3.94 -4.20
N VAL A 398 18.40 -4.53 -4.73
CA VAL A 398 18.74 -4.36 -6.15
C VAL A 398 17.73 -5.07 -7.03
N VAL A 399 17.14 -4.34 -7.97
CA VAL A 399 16.17 -4.84 -8.94
C VAL A 399 16.77 -4.77 -10.34
N GLU A 400 16.78 -5.89 -11.05
CA GLU A 400 17.21 -5.96 -12.44
C GLU A 400 16.03 -5.78 -13.39
N ARG A 401 16.06 -4.72 -14.23
CA ARG A 401 15.02 -4.44 -15.23
C ARG A 401 15.62 -3.82 -16.48
N ALA A 402 15.22 -4.31 -17.64
CA ALA A 402 15.68 -3.80 -18.96
C ALA A 402 17.21 -3.71 -19.09
N GLY A 403 17.95 -4.61 -18.45
CA GLY A 403 19.42 -4.62 -18.44
C GLY A 403 20.04 -3.52 -17.56
N LEU A 404 19.26 -2.97 -16.64
CA LEU A 404 19.71 -2.03 -15.61
C LEU A 404 19.58 -2.65 -14.23
N SER A 405 20.59 -2.46 -13.38
CA SER A 405 20.53 -2.72 -11.95
C SER A 405 20.15 -1.42 -11.22
N VAL A 406 18.98 -1.44 -10.58
CA VAL A 406 18.44 -0.29 -9.88
C VAL A 406 18.31 -0.61 -8.40
N LEU A 407 18.89 0.25 -7.56
CA LEU A 407 18.77 0.22 -6.10
C LEU A 407 18.05 1.48 -5.65
N GLY A 408 17.19 1.36 -4.69
CA GLY A 408 16.49 2.49 -4.08
C GLY A 408 15.62 2.02 -2.93
N ASP A 409 15.09 2.95 -2.18
CA ASP A 409 14.20 2.66 -1.06
C ASP A 409 13.18 3.78 -0.88
N ASP A 410 12.07 3.46 -0.21
CA ASP A 410 11.05 4.42 0.18
C ASP A 410 11.58 5.42 1.21
N ASP A 411 11.06 6.65 1.16
CA ASP A 411 11.36 7.67 2.17
C ASP A 411 10.89 7.20 3.55
N PRO A 412 11.75 7.27 4.58
CA PRO A 412 11.37 6.86 5.94
C PRO A 412 10.33 7.78 6.59
N GLU A 413 10.09 8.98 6.06
CA GLU A 413 9.09 9.92 6.57
C GLU A 413 7.86 9.98 5.64
N HIS A 414 6.68 10.17 6.26
CA HIS A 414 5.44 10.45 5.54
C HIS A 414 4.84 11.76 6.04
N ASN A 415 4.71 12.72 5.16
CA ASN A 415 4.21 14.06 5.42
C ASN A 415 2.85 14.27 4.75
N ILE A 416 1.84 14.56 5.54
CA ILE A 416 0.51 14.90 5.01
C ILE A 416 0.40 16.42 4.97
N PRO A 417 0.17 17.02 3.80
CA PRO A 417 -0.07 18.45 3.69
C PRO A 417 -1.19 18.90 4.64
N PHE A 418 -0.98 20.01 5.31
CA PHE A 418 -1.86 20.58 6.33
C PHE A 418 -1.96 19.81 7.66
N SER A 419 -1.23 18.70 7.83
CA SER A 419 -1.02 18.03 9.10
C SER A 419 0.28 18.49 9.75
N VAL A 420 0.29 18.60 11.07
CA VAL A 420 1.53 18.73 11.85
C VAL A 420 2.10 17.36 12.24
N GLU A 421 1.38 16.29 11.92
CA GLU A 421 1.81 14.93 12.20
C GLU A 421 2.74 14.48 11.07
N ARG A 422 3.99 14.22 11.42
CA ARG A 422 4.93 13.43 10.62
C ARG A 422 4.87 12.01 11.15
N THR A 423 4.49 11.08 10.31
CA THR A 423 4.56 9.65 10.66
C THR A 423 5.84 9.10 10.07
N LYS A 424 6.56 8.32 10.84
CA LYS A 424 7.70 7.55 10.34
C LYS A 424 7.20 6.17 9.98
N ASP A 425 7.29 5.83 8.73
CA ASP A 425 6.99 4.48 8.26
C ASP A 425 8.11 3.50 8.67
N ARG A 426 9.35 4.03 8.89
CA ARG A 426 10.50 3.29 9.39
C ARG A 426 11.20 4.02 10.54
N PRO A 427 11.86 3.29 11.47
CA PRO A 427 12.55 3.89 12.60
C PRO A 427 13.93 4.52 12.24
N GLU A 428 14.31 4.56 10.97
CA GLU A 428 15.57 5.14 10.48
C GLU A 428 15.38 6.58 9.98
N THR A 429 16.48 7.34 9.84
CA THR A 429 16.51 8.63 9.15
C THR A 429 16.88 8.44 7.68
N GLU A 430 16.68 9.49 6.85
CA GLU A 430 17.08 9.48 5.46
C GLU A 430 18.58 9.20 5.28
N GLU A 431 19.43 9.78 6.17
CA GLU A 431 20.87 9.54 6.14
C GLU A 431 21.24 8.10 6.54
N GLN A 432 20.52 7.51 7.50
CA GLN A 432 20.72 6.11 7.90
C GLN A 432 20.30 5.15 6.78
N MET A 433 19.18 5.43 6.13
CA MET A 433 18.74 4.70 4.94
C MET A 433 19.79 4.79 3.83
N ALA A 434 20.26 5.99 3.51
CA ALA A 434 21.28 6.22 2.50
C ALA A 434 22.57 5.47 2.79
N GLN A 435 23.06 5.49 4.06
CA GLN A 435 24.25 4.74 4.45
C GLN A 435 24.05 3.23 4.28
N ARG A 436 22.88 2.72 4.62
CA ARG A 436 22.53 1.30 4.39
C ARG A 436 22.53 0.94 2.89
N LEU A 437 22.03 1.82 2.04
CA LEU A 437 22.04 1.63 0.58
C LEU A 437 23.48 1.65 0.04
N VAL A 438 24.33 2.56 0.52
CA VAL A 438 25.75 2.60 0.17
C VAL A 438 26.45 1.29 0.58
N ASP A 439 26.20 0.79 1.79
CA ASP A 439 26.80 -0.44 2.29
C ASP A 439 26.34 -1.67 1.49
N LEU A 440 25.06 -1.72 1.08
CA LEU A 440 24.51 -2.78 0.25
C LEU A 440 25.11 -2.77 -1.17
N ALA A 441 25.24 -1.60 -1.75
CA ALA A 441 25.81 -1.40 -3.07
C ALA A 441 27.35 -1.53 -3.10
N GLY A 442 28.02 -1.42 -1.96
CA GLY A 442 29.48 -1.40 -1.86
C GLY A 442 30.19 -2.64 -2.40
N ASN A 443 29.49 -3.77 -2.57
CA ASN A 443 30.01 -5.00 -3.16
C ASN A 443 29.48 -5.25 -4.60
N LYS A 444 28.50 -4.47 -5.05
CA LYS A 444 27.88 -4.60 -6.38
C LYS A 444 27.47 -3.21 -6.83
N HIS A 445 28.27 -2.61 -7.70
CA HIS A 445 27.93 -1.35 -8.33
C HIS A 445 26.56 -1.46 -9.01
N SER A 446 25.66 -0.52 -8.72
CA SER A 446 24.36 -0.41 -9.38
C SER A 446 24.42 0.60 -10.51
N ASP A 447 23.63 0.39 -11.59
CA ASP A 447 23.54 1.39 -12.66
C ASP A 447 22.87 2.66 -12.14
N VAL A 448 21.79 2.50 -11.35
CA VAL A 448 21.01 3.62 -10.83
C VAL A 448 20.73 3.43 -9.34
N LEU A 449 20.81 4.54 -8.60
CA LEU A 449 20.38 4.64 -7.22
C LEU A 449 19.33 5.74 -7.10
N LEU A 450 18.14 5.37 -6.64
CA LEU A 450 17.01 6.28 -6.44
C LEU A 450 16.74 6.49 -4.96
N VAL A 451 16.64 7.75 -4.56
CA VAL A 451 16.15 8.18 -3.24
C VAL A 451 15.31 9.45 -3.43
N HIS A 452 14.44 9.77 -2.49
CA HIS A 452 13.63 10.97 -2.64
C HIS A 452 14.30 12.21 -2.07
N GLN A 453 14.80 12.11 -0.83
CA GLN A 453 15.28 13.26 -0.07
C GLN A 453 16.72 13.69 -0.44
N PRO A 454 16.97 15.00 -0.56
CA PRO A 454 18.34 15.53 -0.75
C PRO A 454 19.31 15.18 0.39
N ALA A 455 18.81 14.94 1.62
CA ALA A 455 19.61 14.49 2.74
C ALA A 455 20.22 13.11 2.48
N ALA A 456 19.42 12.17 1.97
CA ALA A 456 19.87 10.85 1.56
C ALA A 456 20.85 10.93 0.37
N ALA A 457 20.50 11.70 -0.67
CA ALA A 457 21.34 11.88 -1.85
C ALA A 457 22.72 12.46 -1.50
N ARG A 458 22.79 13.37 -0.53
CA ARG A 458 24.05 13.96 -0.06
C ARG A 458 24.97 12.89 0.53
N VAL A 459 24.45 12.00 1.38
CA VAL A 459 25.25 10.91 1.96
C VAL A 459 25.85 10.03 0.87
N ILE A 460 25.05 9.68 -0.15
CA ILE A 460 25.49 8.85 -1.28
C ILE A 460 26.55 9.57 -2.10
N MET A 461 26.27 10.83 -2.50
CA MET A 461 27.14 11.62 -3.38
C MET A 461 28.41 12.16 -2.72
N ASP A 462 28.48 12.17 -1.39
CA ASP A 462 29.68 12.60 -0.65
C ASP A 462 30.60 11.41 -0.32
N THR A 463 30.26 10.18 -0.70
CA THR A 463 31.20 9.06 -0.65
C THR A 463 32.35 9.28 -1.65
N SER A 464 33.54 8.79 -1.33
CA SER A 464 34.71 8.91 -2.21
C SER A 464 34.51 8.17 -3.55
N ASN A 465 33.67 7.15 -3.55
CA ASN A 465 33.31 6.36 -4.73
C ASN A 465 31.82 5.99 -4.66
N PRO A 466 30.89 6.86 -5.11
CA PRO A 466 29.47 6.57 -5.07
C PRO A 466 29.16 5.27 -5.81
N PRO A 467 28.30 4.39 -5.23
CA PRO A 467 28.14 3.02 -5.71
C PRO A 467 27.18 2.88 -6.90
N ALA A 468 26.97 3.94 -7.67
CA ALA A 468 26.08 3.94 -8.84
C ALA A 468 26.58 4.86 -9.94
N SER A 469 26.27 4.56 -11.21
CA SER A 469 26.56 5.44 -12.34
C SER A 469 25.64 6.66 -12.37
N LEU A 470 24.40 6.51 -11.85
CA LEU A 470 23.38 7.56 -11.78
C LEU A 470 22.74 7.57 -10.40
N VAL A 471 22.67 8.75 -9.76
CA VAL A 471 21.96 8.98 -8.50
C VAL A 471 20.91 10.03 -8.72
N LEU A 472 19.62 9.70 -8.46
CA LEU A 472 18.47 10.57 -8.68
C LEU A 472 17.73 10.86 -7.38
N TRP A 473 17.27 12.10 -7.24
CA TRP A 473 16.42 12.52 -6.12
C TRP A 473 15.55 13.72 -6.51
N GLY A 474 14.49 13.98 -5.74
CA GLY A 474 13.52 15.06 -5.94
C GLY A 474 13.39 16.01 -4.76
N HIS A 475 12.16 16.15 -4.27
CA HIS A 475 11.70 16.83 -3.05
C HIS A 475 11.65 18.37 -3.10
N TYR A 476 12.66 19.05 -3.63
CA TYR A 476 12.70 20.52 -3.61
C TYR A 476 11.98 21.18 -4.79
N HIS A 477 11.35 20.44 -5.66
CA HIS A 477 10.65 20.94 -6.87
C HIS A 477 11.53 21.84 -7.75
N ALA A 478 12.84 21.75 -7.61
CA ALA A 478 13.80 22.58 -8.29
C ALA A 478 14.94 21.75 -8.86
N GLN A 479 15.20 21.88 -10.14
CA GLN A 479 16.32 21.21 -10.80
C GLN A 479 17.66 21.67 -10.23
N SER A 480 18.56 20.74 -9.95
CA SER A 480 19.96 21.01 -9.62
C SER A 480 20.87 19.90 -10.15
N GLY A 481 21.87 20.26 -10.91
CA GLY A 481 22.79 19.32 -11.55
C GLY A 481 22.75 19.41 -13.09
N PRO A 482 23.40 18.44 -13.80
CA PRO A 482 24.06 17.25 -13.27
C PRO A 482 25.36 17.56 -12.49
N ARG A 483 25.54 16.91 -11.34
CA ARG A 483 26.82 16.87 -10.59
C ARG A 483 27.58 15.62 -11.02
N VAL A 484 28.79 15.76 -11.54
CA VAL A 484 29.61 14.64 -12.01
C VAL A 484 30.78 14.43 -11.06
N ILE A 485 30.94 13.20 -10.55
CA ILE A 485 32.07 12.77 -9.70
C ILE A 485 32.89 11.78 -10.51
N MET A 486 34.16 12.14 -10.78
CA MET A 486 35.12 11.24 -11.46
C MET A 486 35.76 10.30 -10.46
N HIS A 487 35.88 9.03 -10.82
CA HIS A 487 36.55 8.00 -10.04
C HIS A 487 37.99 7.80 -10.52
N GLU A 488 38.81 7.15 -9.70
CA GLU A 488 40.24 6.91 -10.00
C GLU A 488 40.45 6.02 -11.24
N ASP A 489 39.52 5.12 -11.52
CA ASP A 489 39.54 4.22 -12.69
C ASP A 489 39.09 4.90 -14.00
N GLY A 490 38.71 6.18 -13.95
CA GLY A 490 38.24 6.95 -15.09
C GLY A 490 36.72 6.83 -15.35
N SER A 491 36.00 6.03 -14.59
CA SER A 491 34.53 6.05 -14.58
C SER A 491 34.00 7.29 -13.86
N TRP A 492 32.69 7.51 -13.90
CA TRP A 492 32.07 8.61 -13.19
C TRP A 492 30.65 8.29 -12.72
N THR A 493 30.24 8.98 -11.65
CA THR A 493 28.85 9.03 -11.17
C THR A 493 28.21 10.36 -11.54
N VAL A 494 26.98 10.31 -12.04
CA VAL A 494 26.14 11.48 -12.30
C VAL A 494 25.08 11.57 -11.20
N GLY A 495 25.04 12.67 -10.46
CA GLY A 495 23.98 13.00 -9.52
C GLY A 495 23.05 14.06 -10.09
N MET A 496 21.74 13.89 -9.97
CA MET A 496 20.75 14.85 -10.47
C MET A 496 19.61 15.02 -9.47
N GLN A 497 19.41 16.25 -9.00
CA GLN A 497 18.16 16.64 -8.36
C GLN A 497 17.17 16.99 -9.47
N GLU A 498 16.11 16.21 -9.52
CA GLU A 498 15.03 16.44 -10.47
C GLU A 498 14.11 17.55 -9.94
N GLY A 499 13.56 18.35 -10.87
CA GLY A 499 12.50 19.30 -10.56
C GLY A 499 11.15 18.59 -10.51
N THR A 500 10.09 19.34 -10.25
CA THR A 500 8.75 18.75 -10.17
C THR A 500 8.19 18.39 -11.54
N ALA A 501 7.82 17.14 -11.75
CA ALA A 501 7.11 16.70 -12.95
C ALA A 501 5.63 17.14 -12.97
N GLY A 502 5.06 17.41 -11.80
CA GLY A 502 3.70 17.96 -11.68
C GLY A 502 3.63 19.47 -11.92
N GLY A 503 4.76 20.17 -11.98
CA GLY A 503 4.78 21.63 -12.00
C GLY A 503 4.11 22.23 -10.76
N VAL A 504 4.26 21.54 -9.63
CA VAL A 504 3.60 21.85 -8.37
C VAL A 504 4.48 22.80 -7.56
N ARG A 505 3.87 23.86 -7.06
CA ARG A 505 4.50 24.72 -6.09
C ARG A 505 4.21 24.21 -4.70
N GLU A 506 5.19 24.28 -3.81
CA GLU A 506 4.96 23.97 -2.41
C GLU A 506 3.73 24.71 -1.86
N PRO A 507 2.85 24.04 -1.08
CA PRO A 507 1.63 24.64 -0.60
C PRO A 507 1.95 25.81 0.33
N THR A 508 1.49 27.00 -0.06
CA THR A 508 1.47 28.18 0.80
C THR A 508 0.03 28.51 1.15
N PHE A 509 -0.20 29.33 2.17
CA PHE A 509 -1.55 29.79 2.54
C PHE A 509 -2.30 30.53 1.41
N THR A 510 -1.60 30.95 0.35
CA THR A 510 -2.15 31.76 -0.75
C THR A 510 -2.04 31.07 -2.12
N SER A 511 -1.29 29.98 -2.23
CA SER A 511 -1.07 29.29 -3.52
C SER A 511 -1.04 27.79 -3.27
N PHE A 512 -1.91 27.06 -3.97
CA PHE A 512 -2.05 25.63 -3.83
C PHE A 512 -2.24 24.98 -5.21
N SER A 513 -1.36 24.04 -5.54
CA SER A 513 -1.54 23.19 -6.72
C SER A 513 -2.49 22.06 -6.40
N THR A 514 -3.40 21.75 -7.33
CA THR A 514 -4.28 20.59 -7.20
C THR A 514 -3.96 19.59 -8.29
N PRO A 515 -4.28 18.31 -8.11
CA PRO A 515 -4.16 17.30 -9.16
C PRO A 515 -4.88 17.66 -10.47
N PHE A 516 -5.83 18.59 -10.40
CA PHE A 516 -6.70 19.04 -11.48
C PHE A 516 -6.38 20.45 -11.97
N SER A 517 -5.22 20.99 -11.64
CA SER A 517 -4.76 22.28 -12.15
C SER A 517 -3.66 22.11 -13.19
N PRO A 518 -3.54 23.02 -14.15
CA PRO A 518 -2.32 23.12 -14.97
C PRO A 518 -1.10 23.35 -14.09
N PRO A 519 0.11 23.03 -14.55
CA PRO A 519 1.35 23.38 -13.87
C PRO A 519 1.42 24.85 -13.49
N LEU A 520 1.79 25.16 -12.26
CA LEU A 520 1.98 26.54 -11.77
C LEU A 520 3.40 27.04 -11.94
N ILE A 521 4.36 26.13 -12.01
CA ILE A 521 5.76 26.37 -12.35
C ILE A 521 6.15 25.44 -13.49
N SER A 522 7.40 25.47 -13.95
CA SER A 522 7.89 24.49 -14.92
C SER A 522 7.65 23.08 -14.42
N ALA A 523 7.14 22.23 -15.29
CA ALA A 523 7.02 20.81 -15.02
C ALA A 523 8.10 20.08 -15.83
N ASP A 524 8.98 19.38 -15.12
CA ASP A 524 10.26 18.96 -15.64
C ASP A 524 10.35 17.43 -15.71
N VAL A 525 10.86 16.92 -16.81
CA VAL A 525 11.22 15.52 -17.01
C VAL A 525 12.60 15.41 -17.62
N TYR A 526 13.29 14.31 -17.40
CA TYR A 526 14.71 14.17 -17.71
C TYR A 526 14.96 12.92 -18.52
N PHE A 527 15.85 13.03 -19.52
CA PHE A 527 16.36 11.90 -20.27
C PHE A 527 17.82 11.68 -19.93
N TYR A 528 18.14 10.47 -19.49
CA TYR A 528 19.49 10.05 -19.18
C TYR A 528 19.94 9.05 -20.23
N PHE A 529 21.08 9.32 -20.85
CA PHE A 529 21.67 8.47 -21.88
C PHE A 529 22.75 7.62 -21.26
N ARG A 530 22.61 6.31 -21.38
CA ARG A 530 23.52 5.34 -20.80
C ARG A 530 24.21 4.56 -21.92
N ASP A 531 25.53 4.55 -21.92
CA ASP A 531 26.34 3.71 -22.80
C ASP A 531 26.12 2.22 -22.45
N LYS A 532 25.80 1.41 -23.45
CA LYS A 532 25.45 -0.02 -23.25
C LYS A 532 26.64 -0.87 -22.84
N ALA A 533 27.86 -0.48 -23.25
CA ALA A 533 29.07 -1.26 -23.02
C ALA A 533 29.69 -0.98 -21.64
N THR A 534 29.72 0.30 -21.25
CA THR A 534 30.36 0.75 -20.01
C THR A 534 29.41 0.94 -18.85
N GLY A 535 28.11 1.11 -19.11
CA GLY A 535 27.12 1.44 -18.09
C GLY A 535 27.13 2.91 -17.64
N LEU A 536 28.04 3.72 -18.17
CA LEU A 536 28.20 5.10 -17.77
C LEU A 536 27.11 6.02 -18.37
N ILE A 537 26.71 7.02 -17.64
CA ILE A 537 25.81 8.05 -18.15
C ILE A 537 26.60 9.03 -18.98
N THR A 538 26.29 9.11 -20.27
CA THR A 538 26.99 9.93 -21.27
C THR A 538 26.34 11.30 -21.48
N GLY A 539 25.10 11.46 -21.04
CA GLY A 539 24.41 12.73 -21.15
C GLY A 539 23.11 12.79 -20.38
N VAL A 540 22.71 14.01 -20.07
CA VAL A 540 21.41 14.35 -19.46
C VAL A 540 20.74 15.40 -20.34
N GLN A 541 19.46 15.24 -20.63
CA GLN A 541 18.68 16.19 -21.42
C GLN A 541 17.36 16.50 -20.72
N PRO A 542 17.20 17.69 -20.12
CA PRO A 542 15.95 18.14 -19.53
C PRO A 542 14.91 18.50 -20.61
N VAL A 543 13.65 18.28 -20.26
CA VAL A 543 12.48 18.69 -21.06
C VAL A 543 11.48 19.37 -20.11
N HIS A 544 11.05 20.56 -20.46
CA HIS A 544 10.26 21.44 -19.61
C HIS A 544 8.89 21.74 -20.23
N PHE A 545 7.83 21.49 -19.50
CA PHE A 545 6.49 21.96 -19.83
C PHE A 545 6.19 23.22 -19.02
N LEU A 546 6.23 24.37 -19.68
CA LEU A 546 6.05 25.66 -19.01
C LEU A 546 4.57 25.91 -18.63
N PRO A 547 4.26 26.79 -17.66
CA PRO A 547 2.89 27.15 -17.30
C PRO A 547 2.03 27.68 -18.45
N ASN A 548 2.63 28.24 -19.49
CA ASN A 548 1.96 28.69 -20.70
C ASN A 548 1.78 27.60 -21.76
N ALA A 549 1.96 26.32 -21.36
CA ALA A 549 1.86 25.13 -22.20
C ALA A 549 2.90 25.06 -23.36
N LYS A 550 3.98 25.84 -23.32
CA LYS A 550 5.11 25.66 -24.22
C LYS A 550 5.99 24.52 -23.76
N LEU A 551 6.43 23.68 -24.68
CA LEU A 551 7.50 22.73 -24.50
C LEU A 551 8.85 23.41 -24.77
N VAL A 552 9.80 23.22 -23.87
CA VAL A 552 11.20 23.59 -24.03
C VAL A 552 12.04 22.36 -23.89
N ILE A 553 12.87 22.09 -24.87
CA ILE A 553 13.79 20.96 -24.87
C ILE A 553 15.19 21.55 -24.78
N ASP A 554 15.87 21.30 -23.67
CA ASP A 554 17.23 21.77 -23.48
C ASP A 554 18.23 20.96 -24.30
N ASP A 555 19.38 21.55 -24.56
CA ASP A 555 20.48 20.83 -25.19
C ASP A 555 20.96 19.70 -24.28
N ARG A 556 21.39 18.60 -24.90
CA ARG A 556 21.98 17.47 -24.17
C ARG A 556 23.29 17.88 -23.52
N ILE A 557 23.37 17.75 -22.19
CA ILE A 557 24.55 18.02 -21.38
C ILE A 557 25.43 16.76 -21.40
N ALA A 558 26.59 16.81 -22.06
CA ALA A 558 27.54 15.70 -22.10
C ALA A 558 28.28 15.56 -20.75
N THR A 559 27.99 14.50 -20.02
CA THR A 559 28.50 14.31 -18.64
C THR A 559 29.98 13.94 -18.58
N GLY A 560 30.48 13.17 -19.56
CA GLY A 560 31.90 12.80 -19.67
C GLY A 560 32.82 14.03 -19.86
N ASP A 561 32.33 15.07 -20.52
CA ASP A 561 33.08 16.32 -20.70
C ASP A 561 33.05 17.21 -19.44
N LEU A 562 31.92 17.25 -18.74
CA LEU A 562 31.81 17.93 -17.44
C LEU A 562 32.78 17.36 -16.41
N GLY A 563 32.97 16.04 -16.39
CA GLY A 563 33.91 15.37 -15.51
C GLY A 563 35.37 15.80 -15.69
N LYS A 564 35.73 16.25 -16.89
CA LYS A 564 37.08 16.73 -17.23
C LYS A 564 37.32 18.19 -16.83
N LEU A 565 36.28 18.95 -16.52
CA LEU A 565 36.40 20.35 -16.13
C LEU A 565 36.91 20.49 -14.69
N PRO A 566 37.66 21.57 -14.35
CA PRO A 566 37.99 21.88 -12.99
C PRO A 566 36.76 21.95 -12.07
N LEU A 567 36.91 21.51 -10.82
CA LEU A 567 35.79 21.44 -9.86
C LEU A 567 35.06 22.80 -9.71
N GLU A 568 35.83 23.90 -9.64
CA GLU A 568 35.28 25.26 -9.55
C GLU A 568 34.39 25.63 -10.76
N THR A 569 34.78 25.16 -11.96
CA THR A 569 34.00 25.39 -13.18
C THR A 569 32.73 24.53 -13.19
N ARG A 570 32.81 23.28 -12.70
CA ARG A 570 31.65 22.37 -12.57
C ARG A 570 30.60 22.92 -11.60
N ILE A 571 31.05 23.47 -10.47
CA ILE A 571 30.17 24.11 -9.48
C ILE A 571 29.49 25.35 -10.08
N ARG A 572 30.19 26.17 -10.87
CA ARG A 572 29.61 27.34 -11.54
C ARG A 572 28.56 26.96 -12.58
N LEU A 573 28.80 25.93 -13.36
CA LEU A 573 27.87 25.49 -14.42
C LEU A 573 26.62 24.82 -13.81
N GLY A 574 26.78 24.04 -12.73
CA GLY A 574 25.65 23.48 -11.98
C GLY A 574 24.81 24.53 -11.26
N GLY A 575 25.41 25.68 -10.90
CA GLY A 575 24.69 26.80 -10.27
C GLY A 575 24.08 27.82 -11.23
N ALA A 576 24.48 27.83 -12.51
CA ALA A 576 24.03 28.84 -13.48
C ALA A 576 22.60 28.62 -14.00
N SER A 577 22.04 27.43 -13.86
CA SER A 577 20.64 27.15 -14.21
C SER A 577 19.65 27.48 -13.08
N ALA A 578 20.12 27.84 -11.89
CA ALA A 578 19.30 28.17 -10.73
C ALA A 578 19.32 29.67 -10.42
N THR A 579 19.06 30.53 -11.40
CA THR A 579 18.74 31.94 -11.13
C THR A 579 17.22 32.14 -11.02
N ALA A 580 16.65 31.56 -9.97
CA ALA A 580 15.50 32.14 -9.30
C ALA A 580 15.93 32.30 -7.83
N THR A 581 16.54 33.43 -7.51
CA THR A 581 16.83 33.86 -6.13
C THR A 581 15.54 33.85 -5.34
N VAL A 582 15.40 32.89 -4.43
CA VAL A 582 14.53 33.04 -3.28
C VAL A 582 15.43 33.46 -2.12
N GLU A 583 15.38 34.74 -1.74
CA GLU A 583 15.93 35.18 -0.47
C GLU A 583 15.18 34.47 0.67
N PRO A 584 15.88 33.92 1.65
CA PRO A 584 15.23 33.38 2.84
C PRO A 584 14.63 34.56 3.62
N SER A 585 13.31 34.62 3.71
CA SER A 585 12.63 35.51 4.64
C SER A 585 12.95 35.06 6.07
N ARG A 586 13.51 35.98 6.84
CA ARG A 586 13.80 35.86 8.28
C ARG A 586 12.51 35.69 9.11
#